data_4d4052f7a183adfa517fe507c27df86a
#
_entry.id   4d4052f7a183adfa517fe507c27df86a
#
_cell.length_a   1.000
_cell.length_b   1.000
_cell.length_c   1.000
_cell.angle_alpha   90.00
_cell.angle_beta   90.00
_cell.angle_gamma   90.00
#
_symmetry.space_group_name_H-M   'P 1'
#
loop_
_entity.id
_entity.type
_entity.pdbx_description
1 polymer ?
#
loop_
_entity_poly.entity_id
_entity_poly.type
_entity_poly.pdbx_seq_one_letter_code
_entity_poly.pdbx_strand_id
1 'polypeptide(L)'
;MPACYVTGFAQGGEAILNCTVNDVVSQGDVCDRLRQTEGLETLVLRCQPNPSLVEGNRDQEMKALQAFIEAPWMLLQAALGIPSCAQLRVVLELPQPTTDLTKSIESFWSCWLASQNFDAADTKCKVELRLLTEVPAGES
;
A
#
# COMPACT_ATOMS: atom_id res chain seq x y z
N MET A 1 -16.43 -0.51 1.03
CA MET A 1 -15.47 -1.58 1.30
C MET A 1 -14.07 -1.00 1.46
N PRO A 2 -13.28 -1.42 2.43
CA PRO A 2 -11.90 -0.98 2.48
C PRO A 2 -11.14 -1.49 1.26
N ALA A 3 -10.26 -0.67 0.73
CA ALA A 3 -9.54 -1.00 -0.49
C ALA A 3 -8.12 -0.44 -0.47
N CYS A 4 -7.21 -1.12 -1.16
CA CYS A 4 -5.88 -0.65 -1.43
C CYS A 4 -5.81 -0.22 -2.89
N TYR A 5 -5.59 1.06 -3.14
CA TYR A 5 -5.43 1.61 -4.48
C TYR A 5 -3.95 1.56 -4.86
N VAL A 6 -3.69 0.95 -6.00
CA VAL A 6 -2.33 0.70 -6.48
C VAL A 6 -2.08 1.54 -7.72
N THR A 7 -1.13 2.45 -7.64
CA THR A 7 -0.73 3.29 -8.77
C THR A 7 0.78 3.15 -8.99
N GLY A 8 1.16 2.80 -10.20
CA GLY A 8 2.57 2.70 -10.58
C GLY A 8 2.92 3.77 -11.59
N PHE A 9 4.10 4.36 -11.42
CA PHE A 9 4.60 5.44 -12.27
C PHE A 9 5.92 5.04 -12.91
N ALA A 10 6.05 5.33 -14.21
CA ALA A 10 7.31 5.21 -14.92
C ALA A 10 8.19 6.43 -14.68
N GLN A 11 9.41 6.36 -15.17
CA GLN A 11 10.31 7.50 -15.19
C GLN A 11 9.66 8.67 -15.96
N GLY A 12 9.66 9.84 -15.37
CA GLY A 12 8.97 10.99 -15.93
C GLY A 12 7.57 11.22 -15.37
N GLY A 13 7.10 10.35 -14.50
CA GLY A 13 5.82 10.54 -13.80
C GLY A 13 4.60 10.01 -14.52
N GLU A 14 4.76 9.29 -15.63
CA GLU A 14 3.62 8.69 -16.34
C GLU A 14 3.05 7.51 -15.56
N ALA A 15 1.74 7.51 -15.34
CA ALA A 15 1.05 6.40 -14.68
C ALA A 15 0.94 5.22 -15.64
N ILE A 16 1.56 4.08 -15.28
CA ILE A 16 1.58 2.88 -16.11
C ILE A 16 0.81 1.73 -15.47
N LEU A 17 0.36 1.90 -14.24
CA LEU A 17 -0.44 0.91 -13.52
C LEU A 17 -1.43 1.65 -12.63
N ASN A 18 -2.70 1.24 -12.70
CA ASN A 18 -3.75 1.81 -11.86
C ASN A 18 -4.78 0.72 -11.58
N CYS A 19 -4.75 0.18 -10.39
CA CYS A 19 -5.58 -0.95 -9.99
C CYS A 19 -6.13 -0.75 -8.59
N THR A 20 -7.15 -1.54 -8.25
CA THR A 20 -7.74 -1.54 -6.91
C THR A 20 -7.75 -2.96 -6.37
N VAL A 21 -7.30 -3.12 -5.14
CA VAL A 21 -7.36 -4.40 -4.42
C VAL A 21 -8.37 -4.26 -3.30
N ASN A 22 -9.45 -5.02 -3.36
CA ASN A 22 -10.50 -5.03 -2.34
C ASN A 22 -10.84 -6.45 -1.84
N ASP A 23 -10.24 -7.48 -2.42
CA ASP A 23 -10.40 -8.86 -1.98
C ASP A 23 -9.17 -9.69 -2.39
N VAL A 24 -9.19 -10.98 -2.04
CA VAL A 24 -8.08 -11.89 -2.31
C VAL A 24 -7.88 -12.13 -3.81
N VAL A 25 -8.97 -12.15 -4.57
CA VAL A 25 -8.90 -12.37 -6.02
C VAL A 25 -8.23 -11.19 -6.72
N SER A 26 -8.69 -9.96 -6.43
CA SER A 26 -8.07 -8.77 -7.00
C SER A 26 -6.62 -8.61 -6.53
N GLN A 27 -6.31 -9.02 -5.30
CA GLN A 27 -4.94 -9.03 -4.80
C GLN A 27 -4.03 -9.88 -5.68
N GLY A 28 -4.43 -11.11 -5.99
CA GLY A 28 -3.67 -11.99 -6.86
C GLY A 28 -3.49 -11.43 -8.27
N ASP A 29 -4.57 -10.90 -8.84
CA ASP A 29 -4.54 -10.32 -10.18
C ASP A 29 -3.60 -9.12 -10.27
N VAL A 30 -3.64 -8.24 -9.28
CA VAL A 30 -2.79 -7.05 -9.26
C VAL A 30 -1.32 -7.43 -9.03
N CYS A 31 -1.05 -8.42 -8.18
CA CYS A 31 0.31 -8.93 -8.00
C CYS A 31 0.88 -9.46 -9.31
N ASP A 32 0.09 -10.21 -10.09
CA ASP A 32 0.53 -10.72 -11.39
C ASP A 32 0.79 -9.60 -12.39
N ARG A 33 -0.08 -8.60 -12.43
CA ARG A 33 0.11 -7.42 -13.28
C ARG A 33 1.37 -6.65 -12.90
N LEU A 34 1.61 -6.51 -11.61
CA LEU A 34 2.78 -5.81 -11.09
C LEU A 34 4.08 -6.51 -11.51
N ARG A 35 4.11 -7.84 -11.44
CA ARG A 35 5.28 -8.61 -11.88
C ARG A 35 5.57 -8.48 -13.38
N GLN A 36 4.54 -8.20 -14.17
CA GLN A 36 4.66 -8.07 -15.63
C GLN A 36 4.89 -6.62 -16.06
N THR A 37 4.84 -5.68 -15.15
CA THR A 37 5.00 -4.25 -15.44
C THR A 37 6.48 -3.93 -15.64
N GLU A 38 6.83 -3.35 -16.78
CA GLU A 38 8.17 -2.90 -17.07
C GLU A 38 8.31 -1.39 -16.89
N GLY A 39 9.48 -0.95 -16.46
CA GLY A 39 9.77 0.46 -16.32
C GLY A 39 9.18 1.13 -15.10
N LEU A 40 8.77 0.35 -14.12
CA LEU A 40 8.21 0.87 -12.88
C LEU A 40 9.30 1.54 -12.04
N GLU A 41 9.09 2.81 -11.70
CA GLU A 41 10.02 3.57 -10.87
C GLU A 41 9.43 3.89 -9.50
N THR A 42 8.13 4.23 -9.45
CA THR A 42 7.44 4.55 -8.20
C THR A 42 6.15 3.77 -8.11
N LEU A 43 5.92 3.15 -6.96
CA LEU A 43 4.69 2.44 -6.66
C LEU A 43 4.02 3.08 -5.44
N VAL A 44 2.78 3.52 -5.60
CA VAL A 44 2.00 4.11 -4.52
C VAL A 44 0.90 3.13 -4.12
N LEU A 45 0.90 2.76 -2.84
CA LEU A 45 -0.12 1.88 -2.25
C LEU A 45 -0.92 2.71 -1.26
N ARG A 46 -2.13 3.08 -1.64
CA ARG A 46 -3.01 3.90 -0.80
C ARG A 46 -4.07 3.03 -0.15
N CYS A 47 -3.98 2.91 1.17
CA CYS A 47 -4.95 2.17 1.97
C CYS A 47 -6.10 3.09 2.37
N GLN A 48 -7.20 3.03 1.62
CA GLN A 48 -8.34 3.91 1.81
C GLN A 48 -9.37 3.23 2.69
N PRO A 49 -9.66 3.76 3.89
CA PRO A 49 -10.68 3.17 4.76
C PRO A 49 -12.08 3.40 4.21
N ASN A 50 -12.97 2.46 4.51
CA ASN A 50 -14.38 2.63 4.24
C ASN A 50 -14.97 3.59 5.28
N PRO A 51 -15.61 4.70 4.88
CA PRO A 51 -16.18 5.64 5.86
C PRO A 51 -17.30 5.04 6.71
N SER A 52 -17.91 3.94 6.26
CA SER A 52 -18.92 3.23 7.03
C SER A 52 -18.36 2.09 7.88
N LEU A 53 -17.04 2.00 8.03
CA LEU A 53 -16.40 0.97 8.86
C LEU A 53 -16.84 1.16 10.32
N VAL A 54 -17.49 0.13 10.87
CA VAL A 54 -17.91 0.12 12.27
C VAL A 54 -16.88 -0.68 13.06
N GLU A 55 -16.22 0.00 14.00
CA GLU A 55 -15.27 -0.65 14.87
C GLU A 55 -15.99 -1.64 15.78
N GLY A 56 -15.39 -2.82 15.98
CA GLY A 56 -16.00 -3.93 16.70
C GLY A 56 -16.75 -4.92 15.82
N ASN A 57 -16.99 -4.60 14.55
CA ASN A 57 -17.54 -5.55 13.60
C ASN A 57 -16.40 -6.39 13.02
N ARG A 58 -16.33 -7.65 13.44
CA ARG A 58 -15.22 -8.54 13.07
C ARG A 58 -15.05 -8.72 11.57
N ASP A 59 -16.15 -8.86 10.83
CA ASP A 59 -16.06 -9.03 9.38
C ASP A 59 -15.47 -7.81 8.71
N GLN A 60 -15.86 -6.61 9.13
CA GLN A 60 -15.31 -5.37 8.59
C GLN A 60 -13.85 -5.17 8.99
N GLU A 61 -13.50 -5.51 10.23
CA GLU A 61 -12.12 -5.42 10.70
C GLU A 61 -11.22 -6.39 9.94
N MET A 62 -11.68 -7.62 9.69
CA MET A 62 -10.93 -8.61 8.91
C MET A 62 -10.71 -8.15 7.48
N LYS A 63 -11.72 -7.54 6.86
CA LYS A 63 -11.59 -6.98 5.51
C LYS A 63 -10.61 -5.82 5.48
N ALA A 64 -10.63 -4.97 6.51
CA ALA A 64 -9.68 -3.87 6.63
C ALA A 64 -8.25 -4.38 6.80
N LEU A 65 -8.04 -5.40 7.62
CA LEU A 65 -6.71 -6.00 7.79
C LEU A 65 -6.22 -6.63 6.49
N GLN A 66 -7.09 -7.31 5.75
CA GLN A 66 -6.75 -7.88 4.45
C GLN A 66 -6.35 -6.76 3.46
N ALA A 67 -7.11 -5.68 3.39
CA ALA A 67 -6.85 -4.60 2.45
C ALA A 67 -5.67 -3.71 2.83
N PHE A 68 -5.36 -3.58 4.13
CA PHE A 68 -4.37 -2.61 4.62
C PHE A 68 -3.09 -3.24 5.15
N ILE A 69 -3.07 -4.54 5.38
CA ILE A 69 -1.87 -5.26 5.80
C ILE A 69 -1.52 -6.34 4.78
N GLU A 70 -2.39 -7.30 4.54
CA GLU A 70 -2.10 -8.41 3.65
C GLU A 70 -1.87 -7.97 2.21
N ALA A 71 -2.77 -7.15 1.66
CA ALA A 71 -2.66 -6.72 0.27
C ALA A 71 -1.40 -5.87 0.01
N PRO A 72 -1.10 -4.82 0.79
CA PRO A 72 0.15 -4.09 0.61
C PRO A 72 1.38 -4.96 0.81
N TRP A 73 1.35 -5.88 1.77
CA TRP A 73 2.45 -6.82 1.99
C TRP A 73 2.73 -7.68 0.75
N MET A 74 1.69 -8.28 0.18
CA MET A 74 1.83 -9.14 -1.00
C MET A 74 2.27 -8.34 -2.23
N LEU A 75 1.75 -7.12 -2.39
CA LEU A 75 2.14 -6.24 -3.48
C LEU A 75 3.61 -5.82 -3.34
N LEU A 76 4.04 -5.53 -2.13
CA LEU A 76 5.44 -5.18 -1.87
C LEU A 76 6.36 -6.35 -2.18
N GLN A 77 6.00 -7.57 -1.79
CA GLN A 77 6.79 -8.75 -2.11
C GLN A 77 6.87 -8.99 -3.63
N ALA A 78 5.77 -8.76 -4.34
CA ALA A 78 5.75 -8.84 -5.79
C ALA A 78 6.66 -7.79 -6.43
N ALA A 79 6.64 -6.57 -5.92
CA ALA A 79 7.49 -5.48 -6.42
C ALA A 79 8.97 -5.76 -6.17
N LEU A 80 9.32 -6.26 -4.98
CA LEU A 80 10.70 -6.61 -4.65
C LEU A 80 11.24 -7.74 -5.52
N GLY A 81 10.37 -8.56 -6.05
CA GLY A 81 10.73 -9.67 -6.95
C GLY A 81 10.91 -9.29 -8.41
N ILE A 82 10.71 -8.02 -8.80
CA ILE A 82 10.88 -7.58 -10.18
C ILE A 82 12.37 -7.43 -10.50
N PRO A 83 12.94 -8.30 -11.35
CA PRO A 83 14.39 -8.28 -11.57
C PRO A 83 14.89 -7.08 -12.39
N SER A 84 14.02 -6.44 -13.14
CA SER A 84 14.38 -5.30 -13.99
C SER A 84 14.35 -3.95 -13.28
N CYS A 85 13.88 -3.90 -12.04
CA CYS A 85 13.87 -2.64 -11.28
C CYS A 85 15.26 -2.36 -10.72
N ALA A 86 15.93 -1.36 -11.27
CA ALA A 86 17.22 -0.91 -10.76
C ALA A 86 17.06 -0.19 -9.42
N GLN A 87 16.03 0.65 -9.31
CA GLN A 87 15.63 1.30 -8.07
C GLN A 87 14.12 1.49 -8.08
N LEU A 88 13.46 1.06 -7.03
CA LEU A 88 12.02 1.19 -6.88
C LEU A 88 11.73 2.00 -5.63
N ARG A 89 10.93 3.05 -5.76
CA ARG A 89 10.41 3.80 -4.63
C ARG A 89 8.97 3.36 -4.39
N VAL A 90 8.69 2.89 -3.18
CA VAL A 90 7.33 2.52 -2.77
C VAL A 90 6.85 3.52 -1.73
N VAL A 91 5.68 4.10 -1.97
CA VAL A 91 5.02 4.98 -1.02
C VAL A 91 3.79 4.25 -0.49
N LEU A 92 3.79 3.97 0.80
CA LEU A 92 2.66 3.32 1.47
C LEU A 92 1.87 4.40 2.24
N GLU A 93 0.66 4.68 1.78
CA GLU A 93 -0.22 5.66 2.40
C GLU A 93 -1.26 4.95 3.25
N LEU A 94 -1.23 5.19 4.55
CA LEU A 94 -2.11 4.55 5.54
C LEU A 94 -3.14 5.54 6.06
N PRO A 95 -4.31 5.05 6.53
CA PRO A 95 -5.29 5.93 7.16
C PRO A 95 -4.73 6.53 8.44
N GLN A 96 -5.25 7.69 8.84
CA GLN A 96 -4.88 8.34 10.08
C GLN A 96 -5.17 7.41 11.27
N PRO A 97 -4.24 7.30 12.24
CA PRO A 97 -4.40 6.38 13.37
C PRO A 97 -5.35 6.97 14.44
N THR A 98 -6.63 7.03 14.12
CA THR A 98 -7.66 7.61 14.96
C THR A 98 -8.45 6.59 15.77
N THR A 99 -8.45 5.33 15.35
CA THR A 99 -9.13 4.22 16.03
C THR A 99 -8.11 3.18 16.46
N ASP A 100 -8.53 2.23 17.30
CA ASP A 100 -7.63 1.15 17.72
C ASP A 100 -7.16 0.33 16.52
N LEU A 101 -8.05 0.08 15.56
CA LEU A 101 -7.72 -0.66 14.34
C LEU A 101 -6.67 0.08 13.49
N THR A 102 -6.90 1.36 13.22
CA THR A 102 -5.98 2.15 12.39
C THR A 102 -4.63 2.38 13.10
N LYS A 103 -4.64 2.51 14.42
CA LYS A 103 -3.40 2.56 15.22
C LYS A 103 -2.60 1.26 15.10
N SER A 104 -3.29 0.12 15.12
CA SER A 104 -2.64 -1.18 14.98
C SER A 104 -2.03 -1.35 13.60
N ILE A 105 -2.72 -0.91 12.56
CA ILE A 105 -2.24 -0.97 11.18
C ILE A 105 -0.98 -0.12 11.02
N GLU A 106 -1.00 1.11 11.51
CA GLU A 106 0.14 2.02 11.46
C GLU A 106 1.33 1.45 12.24
N SER A 107 1.09 0.91 13.44
CA SER A 107 2.14 0.32 14.27
C SER A 107 2.79 -0.88 13.60
N PHE A 108 1.99 -1.74 12.95
CA PHE A 108 2.50 -2.88 12.21
C PHE A 108 3.50 -2.42 11.14
N TRP A 109 3.11 -1.46 10.32
CA TRP A 109 3.94 -1.00 9.22
C TRP A 109 5.18 -0.25 9.70
N SER A 110 5.04 0.58 10.72
CA SER A 110 6.18 1.30 11.29
C SER A 110 7.23 0.35 11.86
N CYS A 111 6.80 -0.67 12.59
CA CYS A 111 7.70 -1.66 13.16
C CYS A 111 8.36 -2.50 12.08
N TRP A 112 7.59 -2.95 11.08
CA TRP A 112 8.14 -3.75 10.00
C TRP A 112 9.17 -2.98 9.18
N LEU A 113 8.85 -1.73 8.80
CA LEU A 113 9.77 -0.90 8.02
C LEU A 113 11.07 -0.63 8.78
N ALA A 114 10.98 -0.38 10.09
CA ALA A 114 12.16 -0.19 10.91
C ALA A 114 13.07 -1.44 10.93
N SER A 115 12.47 -2.63 10.87
CA SER A 115 13.22 -3.89 10.91
C SER A 115 13.90 -4.22 9.58
N GLN A 116 13.44 -3.65 8.44
CA GLN A 116 13.93 -4.00 7.11
C GLN A 116 15.13 -3.18 6.64
N ASN A 117 15.43 -2.07 7.30
CA ASN A 117 16.58 -1.22 6.98
C ASN A 117 16.65 -0.81 5.50
N PHE A 118 15.54 -0.30 4.97
CA PHE A 118 15.46 0.14 3.57
C PHE A 118 16.32 1.37 3.25
N ASP A 119 16.89 2.00 4.28
CA ASP A 119 17.78 3.15 4.10
C ASP A 119 19.23 2.75 3.77
N ALA A 120 19.55 1.46 3.78
CA ALA A 120 20.87 1.00 3.42
C ALA A 120 21.20 1.33 1.96
N ALA A 121 22.43 1.72 1.70
CA ALA A 121 22.84 2.24 0.38
C ALA A 121 22.73 1.21 -0.75
N ASP A 122 22.76 -0.07 -0.43
CA ASP A 122 22.69 -1.16 -1.40
C ASP A 122 21.27 -1.70 -1.62
N THR A 123 20.26 -1.07 -0.99
CA THR A 123 18.87 -1.51 -1.11
C THR A 123 18.28 -1.07 -2.45
N LYS A 124 17.77 -2.03 -3.23
CA LYS A 124 17.12 -1.76 -4.51
C LYS A 124 15.76 -1.11 -4.38
N CYS A 125 15.13 -1.23 -3.21
CA CYS A 125 13.80 -0.70 -2.98
C CYS A 125 13.83 0.21 -1.76
N LYS A 126 13.22 1.38 -1.89
CA LYS A 126 13.01 2.28 -0.77
C LYS A 126 11.52 2.37 -0.48
N VAL A 127 11.14 2.17 0.77
CA VAL A 127 9.74 2.22 1.19
C VAL A 127 9.55 3.41 2.12
N GLU A 128 8.60 4.26 1.78
CA GLU A 128 8.24 5.44 2.55
C GLU A 128 6.83 5.27 3.08
N LEU A 129 6.65 5.54 4.36
CA LEU A 129 5.35 5.49 5.02
C LEU A 129 4.79 6.90 5.10
N ARG A 130 3.53 7.07 4.66
CA ARG A 130 2.81 8.33 4.78
C ARG A 130 1.44 8.08 5.36
N LEU A 131 0.94 9.04 6.11
CA LEU A 131 -0.44 9.02 6.57
C LEU A 131 -1.30 9.81 5.58
N LEU A 132 -2.48 9.29 5.28
CA LEU A 132 -3.42 9.99 4.42
C LEU A 132 -3.82 11.31 5.08
N THR A 133 -3.77 12.38 4.30
CA THR A 133 -4.19 13.68 4.77
C THR A 133 -5.72 13.72 4.83
N GLU A 134 -6.28 14.04 6.01
CA GLU A 134 -7.71 14.27 6.10
C GLU A 134 -8.03 15.59 5.45
N VAL A 135 -8.95 15.54 4.48
CA VAL A 135 -9.48 16.76 3.89
C VAL A 135 -10.64 17.20 4.78
N PRO A 136 -10.59 18.41 5.40
CA PRO A 136 -11.73 18.93 6.15
C PRO A 136 -12.98 18.96 5.28
N ALA A 137 -14.12 18.68 5.92
CA ALA A 137 -15.36 18.50 5.17
C ALA A 137 -15.78 19.70 4.32
N GLY A 138 -15.27 20.86 4.60
CA GLY A 138 -15.56 22.09 3.84
C GLY A 138 -14.62 22.35 2.68
N GLU A 139 -13.61 21.53 2.46
CA GLU A 139 -12.56 21.75 1.47
C GLU A 139 -12.49 20.70 0.37
N SER A 140 -13.36 19.74 0.44
CA SER A 140 -13.40 18.66 -0.54
C SER A 140 -13.96 19.10 -1.89
#